data_471a5b97fff792eafdeab4e3bb5f469b
#
_entry.id   471a5b97fff792eafdeab4e3bb5f469b
#
_cell.length_a   1.000
_cell.length_b   1.000
_cell.length_c   1.000
_cell.angle_alpha   90.00
_cell.angle_beta   90.00
_cell.angle_gamma   90.00
#
_symmetry.space_group_name_H-M   'P 1'
#
loop_
_entity.id
_entity.type
_entity.pdbx_description
1 polymer ?
#
loop_
_entity_poly.entity_id
_entity_poly.type
_entity_poly.pdbx_seq_one_letter_code
_entity_poly.pdbx_strand_id
1 'polypeptide(L)'
;MPTHARVVVLPEETAPLQIQEVVLPDPGPTQVVVQQYASGVCHSQLHQMHRPRKSPALLGHESTGIVIGKGNDVTHVDEGDMVLVTWVPRDAGNADTTPAAAILDVHGGQAVSQNVFTWADHTIADQQFVVKADPSIKKDVTAIVGCAVMTGAGAVINTANVQNGDSVAIFGVGGVGLSAVVGAKMRGANPIIAVDL
;
A
#
# COMPACT_ATOMS: atom_id res chain seq x y z
N MET A 1 23.88 2.60 -9.62
CA MET A 1 24.15 3.81 -8.81
C MET A 1 23.21 3.73 -7.61
N PRO A 2 23.60 4.18 -6.42
CA PRO A 2 22.72 4.13 -5.25
C PRO A 2 21.43 4.94 -5.50
N THR A 3 20.30 4.40 -5.11
CA THR A 3 18.99 5.08 -5.24
C THR A 3 18.79 5.99 -4.04
N HIS A 4 18.80 7.30 -4.26
CA HIS A 4 18.45 8.29 -3.25
C HIS A 4 16.95 8.44 -3.16
N ALA A 5 16.41 8.50 -1.94
CA ALA A 5 14.99 8.62 -1.68
C ALA A 5 14.71 9.66 -0.59
N ARG A 6 13.59 10.36 -0.73
CA ARG A 6 13.00 11.13 0.37
C ARG A 6 11.90 10.30 0.99
N VAL A 7 11.99 10.09 2.29
CA VAL A 7 11.05 9.27 3.04
C VAL A 7 10.43 10.06 4.18
N VAL A 8 9.17 9.80 4.48
CA VAL A 8 8.52 10.32 5.68
C VAL A 8 8.82 9.38 6.83
N VAL A 9 9.46 9.92 7.85
CA VAL A 9 9.86 9.21 9.07
C VAL A 9 9.07 9.73 10.24
N LEU A 10 8.55 8.85 11.06
CA LEU A 10 8.05 9.14 12.40
C LEU A 10 9.14 8.75 13.39
N PRO A 11 9.91 9.73 13.94
CA PRO A 11 11.08 9.43 14.76
C PRO A 11 10.70 8.83 16.12
N GLU A 12 9.61 9.34 16.73
CA GLU A 12 9.13 8.90 18.04
C GLU A 12 7.59 8.89 18.05
N GLU A 13 7.01 8.33 19.08
CA GLU A 13 5.56 8.39 19.31
C GLU A 13 5.09 9.85 19.42
N THR A 14 4.05 10.20 18.69
CA THR A 14 3.44 11.56 18.65
C THR A 14 4.36 12.71 18.23
N ALA A 15 5.61 12.43 17.84
CA ALA A 15 6.50 13.45 17.30
C ALA A 15 6.03 13.93 15.92
N PRO A 16 6.39 15.14 15.50
CA PRO A 16 6.13 15.59 14.15
C PRO A 16 6.81 14.69 13.11
N LEU A 17 6.10 14.41 12.02
CA LEU A 17 6.65 13.71 10.88
C LEU A 17 7.82 14.50 10.27
N GLN A 18 8.86 13.79 9.86
CA GLN A 18 10.05 14.36 9.24
C GLN A 18 10.23 13.79 7.84
N ILE A 19 10.59 14.64 6.90
CA ILE A 19 11.07 14.20 5.59
C ILE A 19 12.58 14.08 5.68
N GLN A 20 13.10 12.90 5.38
CA GLN A 20 14.54 12.63 5.43
C GLN A 20 15.02 12.08 4.08
N GLU A 21 16.22 12.47 3.70
CA GLU A 21 16.93 11.90 2.55
C GLU A 21 17.70 10.67 3.02
N VAL A 22 17.51 9.56 2.31
CA VAL A 22 18.14 8.28 2.60
C VAL A 22 18.68 7.66 1.32
N VAL A 23 19.58 6.71 1.47
CA VAL A 23 20.01 5.83 0.37
C VAL A 23 19.30 4.50 0.56
N LEU A 24 18.52 4.09 -0.44
CA LEU A 24 17.94 2.76 -0.44
C LEU A 24 19.03 1.71 -0.65
N PRO A 25 18.98 0.57 0.05
CA PRO A 25 19.86 -0.55 -0.25
C PRO A 25 19.57 -1.09 -1.65
N ASP A 26 20.54 -1.79 -2.24
CA ASP A 26 20.29 -2.57 -3.44
C ASP A 26 19.22 -3.64 -3.15
N PRO A 27 18.32 -3.93 -4.10
CA PRO A 27 17.28 -4.91 -3.87
C PRO A 27 17.85 -6.31 -3.63
N GLY A 28 17.42 -6.93 -2.54
CA GLY A 28 17.65 -8.35 -2.30
C GLY A 28 16.96 -9.23 -3.35
N PRO A 29 17.21 -10.55 -3.36
CA PRO A 29 16.74 -11.46 -4.42
C PRO A 29 15.25 -11.35 -4.73
N THR A 30 14.39 -11.14 -3.72
CA THR A 30 12.92 -11.07 -3.86
C THR A 30 12.38 -9.64 -3.79
N GLN A 31 13.23 -8.62 -3.75
CA GLN A 31 12.79 -7.24 -3.57
C GLN A 31 12.70 -6.47 -4.89
N VAL A 32 11.84 -5.45 -4.88
CA VAL A 32 11.60 -4.54 -6.00
C VAL A 32 11.79 -3.12 -5.52
N VAL A 33 12.52 -2.31 -6.26
CA VAL A 33 12.64 -0.86 -6.05
C VAL A 33 11.64 -0.16 -6.97
N VAL A 34 10.79 0.68 -6.38
CA VAL A 34 9.73 1.38 -7.10
C VAL A 34 9.89 2.89 -6.92
N GLN A 35 9.97 3.61 -8.03
CA GLN A 35 9.79 5.06 -8.05
C GLN A 35 8.30 5.37 -8.01
N GLN A 36 7.85 6.06 -6.98
CA GLN A 36 6.43 6.25 -6.72
C GLN A 36 5.87 7.50 -7.39
N TYR A 37 4.67 7.38 -7.93
CA TYR A 37 3.92 8.50 -8.52
C TYR A 37 2.94 9.13 -7.54
N ALA A 38 2.27 8.29 -6.75
CA ALA A 38 1.30 8.71 -5.76
C ALA A 38 1.18 7.65 -4.65
N SER A 39 0.86 8.08 -3.45
CA SER A 39 0.56 7.22 -2.31
C SER A 39 -0.77 7.63 -1.70
N GLY A 40 -1.55 6.64 -1.27
CA GLY A 40 -2.74 6.88 -0.48
C GLY A 40 -2.41 7.24 0.97
N VAL A 41 -3.39 7.82 1.64
CA VAL A 41 -3.35 8.14 3.08
C VAL A 41 -4.50 7.39 3.75
N CYS A 42 -4.14 6.41 4.56
CA CYS A 42 -5.08 5.57 5.28
C CYS A 42 -5.18 5.98 6.76
N HIS A 43 -6.38 5.93 7.33
CA HIS A 43 -6.61 6.25 8.74
C HIS A 43 -5.80 5.36 9.69
N SER A 44 -5.47 4.13 9.28
CA SER A 44 -4.63 3.22 10.07
C SER A 44 -3.23 3.79 10.38
N GLN A 45 -2.75 4.76 9.59
CA GLN A 45 -1.49 5.47 9.87
C GLN A 45 -1.59 6.29 11.17
N LEU A 46 -2.75 6.87 11.49
CA LEU A 46 -2.95 7.56 12.77
C LEU A 46 -2.78 6.59 13.94
N HIS A 47 -3.36 5.39 13.85
CA HIS A 47 -3.16 4.37 14.87
C HIS A 47 -1.68 3.95 14.98
N GLN A 48 -0.99 3.87 13.85
CA GLN A 48 0.44 3.57 13.82
C GLN A 48 1.27 4.69 14.47
N MET A 49 0.91 5.95 14.23
CA MET A 49 1.58 7.13 14.80
C MET A 49 1.45 7.22 16.32
N HIS A 50 0.35 6.73 16.88
CA HIS A 50 0.08 6.76 18.33
C HIS A 50 0.50 5.48 19.07
N ARG A 51 1.17 4.53 18.40
CA ARG A 51 1.67 3.32 19.06
C ARG A 51 3.03 3.58 19.71
N PRO A 52 3.25 3.11 20.97
CA PRO A 52 4.56 3.13 21.60
C PRO A 52 5.60 2.45 20.70
N ARG A 53 6.78 3.06 20.59
CA ARG A 53 7.87 2.54 19.75
C ARG A 53 9.24 2.82 20.36
N LYS A 54 10.22 2.00 19.97
CA LYS A 54 11.61 2.10 20.42
C LYS A 54 12.55 2.51 19.27
N SER A 55 12.04 2.63 18.06
CA SER A 55 12.81 2.96 16.85
C SER A 55 11.95 3.81 15.92
N PRO A 56 12.59 4.60 15.04
CA PRO A 56 11.86 5.33 13.99
C PRO A 56 10.99 4.40 13.14
N ALA A 57 9.88 4.91 12.62
CA ALA A 57 8.97 4.16 11.75
C ALA A 57 8.82 4.84 10.39
N LEU A 58 8.76 4.01 9.36
CA LEU A 58 8.38 4.37 8.01
C LEU A 58 6.87 4.18 7.85
N LEU A 59 6.23 5.07 7.11
CA LEU A 59 4.77 5.12 6.99
C LEU A 59 4.33 4.92 5.53
N GLY A 60 3.01 4.66 5.38
CA GLY A 60 2.39 4.42 4.09
C GLY A 60 2.36 2.93 3.72
N HIS A 61 1.27 2.50 3.08
CA HIS A 61 1.11 1.09 2.74
C HIS A 61 0.28 0.86 1.45
N GLU A 62 0.05 1.90 0.68
CA GLU A 62 -0.64 1.83 -0.61
C GLU A 62 -0.08 2.91 -1.54
N SER A 63 0.33 2.52 -2.72
CA SER A 63 0.84 3.45 -3.73
C SER A 63 0.78 2.88 -5.14
N THR A 64 1.12 3.73 -6.11
CA THR A 64 1.42 3.34 -7.47
C THR A 64 2.74 3.95 -7.91
N GLY A 65 3.48 3.24 -8.74
CA GLY A 65 4.78 3.67 -9.22
C GLY A 65 5.26 2.87 -10.42
N ILE A 66 6.53 3.06 -10.74
CA ILE A 66 7.23 2.33 -11.80
C ILE A 66 8.40 1.56 -11.20
N VAL A 67 8.59 0.32 -11.61
CA VAL A 67 9.75 -0.49 -11.23
C VAL A 67 11.02 0.11 -11.84
N ILE A 68 12.02 0.38 -11.01
CA ILE A 68 13.34 0.89 -11.43
C ILE A 68 14.50 -0.03 -11.07
N GLY A 69 14.21 -1.13 -10.38
CA GLY A 69 15.18 -2.16 -10.05
C GLY A 69 14.49 -3.35 -9.39
N LYS A 70 15.04 -4.54 -9.58
CA LYS A 70 14.49 -5.77 -8.99
C LYS A 70 15.57 -6.79 -8.70
N GLY A 71 15.31 -7.65 -7.74
CA GLY A 71 16.12 -8.83 -7.44
C GLY A 71 15.95 -9.96 -8.47
N ASN A 72 16.89 -10.87 -8.49
CA ASN A 72 16.96 -11.94 -9.50
C ASN A 72 15.81 -12.96 -9.43
N ASP A 73 15.17 -13.10 -8.26
CA ASP A 73 14.08 -14.05 -8.04
C ASP A 73 12.69 -13.42 -8.34
N VAL A 74 12.67 -12.14 -8.71
CA VAL A 74 11.44 -11.45 -9.11
C VAL A 74 11.14 -11.74 -10.57
N THR A 75 10.03 -12.43 -10.84
CA THR A 75 9.69 -12.92 -12.21
C THR A 75 8.39 -12.34 -12.78
N HIS A 76 7.56 -11.69 -11.96
CA HIS A 76 6.22 -11.25 -12.37
C HIS A 76 6.13 -9.77 -12.77
N VAL A 77 7.19 -9.01 -12.56
CA VAL A 77 7.36 -7.61 -12.99
C VAL A 77 8.76 -7.39 -13.54
N ASP A 78 8.91 -6.42 -14.44
CA ASP A 78 10.16 -5.97 -14.99
C ASP A 78 10.36 -4.47 -14.80
N GLU A 79 11.61 -4.00 -14.94
CA GLU A 79 11.91 -2.57 -14.94
C GLU A 79 11.10 -1.86 -16.04
N GLY A 80 10.50 -0.72 -15.69
CA GLY A 80 9.59 0.01 -16.55
C GLY A 80 8.11 -0.37 -16.39
N ASP A 81 7.79 -1.46 -15.69
CA ASP A 81 6.40 -1.83 -15.41
C ASP A 81 5.75 -0.87 -14.41
N MET A 82 4.52 -0.46 -14.70
CA MET A 82 3.67 0.21 -13.71
C MET A 82 3.15 -0.80 -12.70
N VAL A 83 3.25 -0.46 -11.43
CA VAL A 83 2.88 -1.35 -10.33
C VAL A 83 2.08 -0.64 -9.25
N LEU A 84 1.29 -1.43 -8.53
CA LEU A 84 0.73 -1.09 -7.22
C LEU A 84 1.65 -1.67 -6.15
N VAL A 85 1.86 -0.89 -5.08
CA VAL A 85 2.46 -1.38 -3.83
C VAL A 85 1.37 -1.42 -2.78
N THR A 86 1.19 -2.57 -2.14
CA THR A 86 0.11 -2.84 -1.17
C THR A 86 0.67 -3.55 0.06
N TRP A 87 -0.02 -3.46 1.19
CA TRP A 87 0.33 -4.17 2.43
C TRP A 87 -0.18 -5.63 2.46
N VAL A 88 -1.01 -6.00 1.51
CA VAL A 88 -1.57 -7.36 1.41
C VAL A 88 -0.70 -8.18 0.47
N PRO A 89 -0.21 -9.34 0.91
CA PRO A 89 0.59 -10.19 0.05
C PRO A 89 -0.22 -10.68 -1.14
N ARG A 90 0.40 -10.67 -2.31
CA ARG A 90 -0.18 -11.12 -3.59
C ARG A 90 -0.59 -12.59 -3.55
N ASP A 91 0.18 -13.40 -2.84
CA ASP A 91 -0.08 -14.82 -2.60
C ASP A 91 -0.19 -15.09 -1.10
N ALA A 92 -1.38 -14.86 -0.55
CA ALA A 92 -1.66 -15.07 0.86
C ALA A 92 -1.68 -16.56 1.26
N GLY A 93 -1.71 -17.48 0.30
CA GLY A 93 -1.70 -18.93 0.54
C GLY A 93 -0.31 -19.52 0.74
N ASN A 94 0.75 -18.80 0.40
CA ASN A 94 2.13 -19.26 0.55
C ASN A 94 2.73 -18.79 1.88
N ALA A 95 2.32 -19.45 2.98
CA ALA A 95 2.81 -19.12 4.33
C ALA A 95 4.29 -19.47 4.57
N ASP A 96 4.95 -20.13 3.63
CA ASP A 96 6.32 -20.65 3.80
C ASP A 96 7.40 -19.59 3.50
N THR A 97 7.05 -18.44 2.98
CA THR A 97 8.01 -17.38 2.67
C THR A 97 7.79 -16.15 3.55
N THR A 98 8.76 -15.85 4.40
CA THR A 98 8.79 -14.56 5.12
C THR A 98 9.23 -13.46 4.16
N PRO A 99 8.40 -12.42 3.94
CA PRO A 99 8.79 -11.30 3.08
C PRO A 99 10.08 -10.63 3.56
N ALA A 100 10.91 -10.23 2.61
CA ALA A 100 12.14 -9.51 2.92
C ALA A 100 11.82 -8.11 3.47
N ALA A 101 12.32 -7.81 4.68
CA ALA A 101 12.17 -6.49 5.29
C ALA A 101 13.08 -5.46 4.61
N ALA A 102 12.64 -4.21 4.52
CA ALA A 102 13.49 -3.08 4.20
C ALA A 102 14.03 -2.47 5.49
N ILE A 103 15.34 -2.23 5.53
CA ILE A 103 16.04 -1.57 6.65
C ILE A 103 16.69 -0.32 6.10
N LEU A 104 16.34 0.84 6.66
CA LEU A 104 16.89 2.13 6.26
C LEU A 104 17.59 2.80 7.43
N ASP A 105 18.78 3.33 7.17
CA ASP A 105 19.43 4.23 8.10
C ASP A 105 18.80 5.61 7.99
N VAL A 106 18.19 6.06 9.08
CA VAL A 106 17.50 7.35 9.20
C VAL A 106 18.06 8.14 10.38
N HIS A 107 17.78 9.44 10.41
CA HIS A 107 18.14 10.23 11.59
C HIS A 107 17.40 9.69 12.83
N GLY A 108 18.16 9.34 13.85
CA GLY A 108 17.63 8.70 15.07
C GLY A 108 17.78 7.19 15.11
N GLY A 109 18.39 6.55 14.12
CA GLY A 109 18.69 5.11 14.12
C GLY A 109 18.25 4.37 12.87
N GLN A 110 17.92 3.10 13.01
CA GLN A 110 17.41 2.29 11.92
C GLN A 110 15.89 2.21 11.96
N ALA A 111 15.25 2.46 10.82
CA ALA A 111 13.84 2.20 10.60
C ALA A 111 13.67 0.90 9.81
N VAL A 112 12.82 0.01 10.33
CA VAL A 112 12.53 -1.29 9.70
C VAL A 112 11.10 -1.30 9.19
N SER A 113 10.92 -1.57 7.90
CA SER A 113 9.62 -1.88 7.31
C SER A 113 9.55 -3.38 7.05
N GLN A 114 8.68 -4.07 7.75
CA GLN A 114 8.47 -5.51 7.57
C GLN A 114 7.61 -5.83 6.34
N ASN A 115 6.78 -4.89 5.91
CA ASN A 115 5.93 -5.04 4.74
C ASN A 115 6.33 -4.01 3.68
N VAL A 116 5.77 -2.80 3.78
CA VAL A 116 5.99 -1.71 2.82
C VAL A 116 6.03 -0.37 3.53
N PHE A 117 6.64 0.62 2.89
CA PHE A 117 6.51 2.02 3.22
C PHE A 117 6.30 2.80 1.92
N THR A 118 5.26 3.63 1.87
CA THR A 118 4.88 4.30 0.63
C THR A 118 4.80 5.82 0.74
N TRP A 119 4.98 6.40 1.94
CA TRP A 119 5.16 7.84 2.08
C TRP A 119 6.60 8.23 1.80
N ALA A 120 6.98 8.07 0.54
CA ALA A 120 8.31 8.29 0.01
C ALA A 120 8.21 8.55 -1.50
N ASP A 121 9.24 9.11 -2.12
CA ASP A 121 9.33 9.19 -3.59
C ASP A 121 9.87 7.88 -4.22
N HIS A 122 10.59 7.07 -3.43
CA HIS A 122 11.02 5.73 -3.79
C HIS A 122 10.80 4.77 -2.62
N THR A 123 10.45 3.54 -2.92
CA THR A 123 10.31 2.46 -1.92
C THR A 123 11.02 1.20 -2.38
N ILE A 124 11.38 0.37 -1.41
CA ILE A 124 11.84 -1.00 -1.64
C ILE A 124 10.91 -1.95 -0.90
N ALA A 125 10.36 -2.93 -1.58
CA ALA A 125 9.38 -3.86 -1.03
C ALA A 125 9.66 -5.28 -1.53
N ASP A 126 9.28 -6.27 -0.73
CA ASP A 126 9.26 -7.65 -1.19
C ASP A 126 8.24 -7.81 -2.34
N GLN A 127 8.56 -8.66 -3.30
CA GLN A 127 7.74 -8.93 -4.48
C GLN A 127 6.29 -9.34 -4.16
N GLN A 128 6.05 -9.89 -2.97
CA GLN A 128 4.71 -10.28 -2.54
C GLN A 128 3.76 -9.08 -2.40
N PHE A 129 4.30 -7.90 -2.17
CA PHE A 129 3.55 -6.66 -1.99
C PHE A 129 3.52 -5.78 -3.25
N VAL A 130 4.00 -6.29 -4.39
CA VAL A 130 4.07 -5.56 -5.65
C VAL A 130 3.21 -6.27 -6.69
N VAL A 131 2.27 -5.54 -7.30
CA VAL A 131 1.32 -6.07 -8.29
C VAL A 131 1.42 -5.26 -9.57
N LYS A 132 1.59 -5.91 -10.72
CA LYS A 132 1.59 -5.25 -12.03
C LYS A 132 0.24 -4.60 -12.29
N ALA A 133 0.25 -3.34 -12.71
CA ALA A 133 -0.93 -2.54 -13.01
C ALA A 133 -1.02 -2.19 -14.49
N ASP A 134 -2.24 -1.94 -14.97
CA ASP A 134 -2.48 -1.45 -16.32
C ASP A 134 -2.01 0.02 -16.42
N PRO A 135 -1.03 0.34 -17.28
CA PRO A 135 -0.50 1.69 -17.42
C PRO A 135 -1.48 2.70 -18.00
N SER A 136 -2.60 2.26 -18.58
CA SER A 136 -3.65 3.13 -19.11
C SER A 136 -4.50 3.80 -18.00
N ILE A 137 -4.49 3.25 -16.78
CA ILE A 137 -5.25 3.80 -15.66
C ILE A 137 -4.46 4.95 -15.02
N LYS A 138 -5.18 6.00 -14.61
CA LYS A 138 -4.56 7.17 -13.98
C LYS A 138 -3.81 6.78 -12.71
N LYS A 139 -2.57 7.23 -12.60
CA LYS A 139 -1.63 6.86 -11.54
C LYS A 139 -2.07 7.29 -10.14
N ASP A 140 -2.73 8.43 -10.02
CA ASP A 140 -3.29 8.93 -8.76
C ASP A 140 -4.50 8.10 -8.29
N VAL A 141 -5.33 7.65 -9.23
CA VAL A 141 -6.49 6.78 -8.92
C VAL A 141 -6.03 5.40 -8.47
N THR A 142 -5.00 4.85 -9.12
CA THR A 142 -4.49 3.51 -8.78
C THR A 142 -3.80 3.46 -7.42
N ALA A 143 -3.32 4.59 -6.89
CA ALA A 143 -2.59 4.63 -5.62
C ALA A 143 -3.38 4.11 -4.41
N ILE A 144 -4.71 4.21 -4.42
CA ILE A 144 -5.58 3.75 -3.32
C ILE A 144 -6.18 2.35 -3.54
N VAL A 145 -5.85 1.71 -4.67
CA VAL A 145 -6.39 0.38 -4.99
C VAL A 145 -5.92 -0.68 -4.01
N GLY A 146 -4.67 -0.61 -3.60
CA GLY A 146 -4.03 -1.59 -2.71
C GLY A 146 -4.52 -1.60 -1.26
N CYS A 147 -5.38 -0.66 -0.86
CA CYS A 147 -5.98 -0.64 0.48
C CYS A 147 -7.47 -0.27 0.42
N ALA A 148 -7.81 0.99 0.18
CA ALA A 148 -9.19 1.46 0.32
C ALA A 148 -10.15 0.77 -0.65
N VAL A 149 -9.79 0.66 -1.94
CA VAL A 149 -10.64 0.04 -2.95
C VAL A 149 -10.78 -1.45 -2.71
N MET A 150 -9.68 -2.15 -2.50
CA MET A 150 -9.68 -3.59 -2.25
C MET A 150 -10.47 -3.93 -0.99
N THR A 151 -10.32 -3.15 0.09
CA THR A 151 -11.04 -3.35 1.36
C THR A 151 -12.54 -3.15 1.17
N GLY A 152 -12.96 -2.03 0.60
CA GLY A 152 -14.37 -1.69 0.47
C GLY A 152 -15.11 -2.58 -0.53
N ALA A 153 -14.59 -2.70 -1.74
CA ALA A 153 -15.18 -3.56 -2.76
C ALA A 153 -15.11 -5.05 -2.35
N GLY A 154 -13.98 -5.49 -1.78
CA GLY A 154 -13.80 -6.86 -1.31
C GLY A 154 -14.76 -7.24 -0.19
N ALA A 155 -15.05 -6.34 0.74
CA ALA A 155 -16.03 -6.57 1.80
C ALA A 155 -17.42 -6.90 1.22
N VAL A 156 -17.84 -6.19 0.18
CA VAL A 156 -19.14 -6.41 -0.47
C VAL A 156 -19.12 -7.65 -1.36
N ILE A 157 -18.08 -7.78 -2.21
CA ILE A 157 -18.04 -8.82 -3.24
C ILE A 157 -17.72 -10.19 -2.64
N ASN A 158 -16.74 -10.25 -1.73
CA ASN A 158 -16.19 -11.51 -1.25
C ASN A 158 -16.72 -11.88 0.15
N THR A 159 -16.81 -10.92 1.09
CA THR A 159 -17.18 -11.21 2.48
C THR A 159 -18.70 -11.26 2.65
N ALA A 160 -19.39 -10.19 2.28
CA ALA A 160 -20.85 -10.16 2.33
C ALA A 160 -21.51 -10.96 1.19
N ASN A 161 -20.75 -11.25 0.13
CA ASN A 161 -21.21 -12.00 -1.05
C ASN A 161 -22.53 -11.47 -1.61
N VAL A 162 -22.65 -10.15 -1.72
CA VAL A 162 -23.84 -9.45 -2.21
C VAL A 162 -24.24 -9.97 -3.60
N GLN A 163 -25.54 -10.25 -3.77
CA GLN A 163 -26.11 -10.73 -5.02
C GLN A 163 -26.92 -9.66 -5.72
N ASN A 164 -27.23 -9.90 -6.99
CA ASN A 164 -28.08 -9.00 -7.79
C ASN A 164 -29.46 -8.87 -7.15
N GLY A 165 -29.90 -7.60 -6.94
CA GLY A 165 -31.16 -7.26 -6.30
C GLY A 165 -31.13 -7.17 -4.78
N ASP A 166 -30.03 -7.51 -4.13
CA ASP A 166 -29.89 -7.35 -2.67
C ASP A 166 -29.93 -5.86 -2.27
N SER A 167 -30.57 -5.58 -1.14
CA SER A 167 -30.56 -4.26 -0.52
C SER A 167 -29.29 -4.11 0.34
N VAL A 168 -28.54 -3.03 0.15
CA VAL A 168 -27.29 -2.78 0.86
C VAL A 168 -27.31 -1.41 1.52
N ALA A 169 -26.97 -1.36 2.82
CA ALA A 169 -26.73 -0.12 3.54
C ALA A 169 -25.25 -0.02 3.94
N ILE A 170 -24.63 1.11 3.62
CA ILE A 170 -23.21 1.38 3.87
C ILE A 170 -23.12 2.59 4.80
N PHE A 171 -22.58 2.38 6.00
CA PHE A 171 -22.38 3.41 7.00
C PHE A 171 -20.94 3.91 6.96
N GLY A 172 -20.76 5.20 6.72
CA GLY A 172 -19.48 5.84 6.45
C GLY A 172 -19.11 5.78 4.96
N VAL A 173 -19.06 6.93 4.28
CA VAL A 173 -18.72 7.03 2.85
C VAL A 173 -17.38 7.73 2.61
N GLY A 174 -16.40 7.45 3.45
CA GLY A 174 -14.99 7.70 3.17
C GLY A 174 -14.45 6.76 2.08
N GLY A 175 -13.15 6.71 1.87
CA GLY A 175 -12.52 5.92 0.78
C GLY A 175 -12.97 4.46 0.73
N VAL A 176 -13.04 3.78 1.88
CA VAL A 176 -13.50 2.39 1.99
C VAL A 176 -15.00 2.28 1.69
N GLY A 177 -15.83 3.16 2.29
CA GLY A 177 -17.28 3.13 2.09
C GLY A 177 -17.69 3.44 0.65
N LEU A 178 -17.08 4.43 0.00
CA LEU A 178 -17.31 4.72 -1.43
C LEU A 178 -16.90 3.53 -2.31
N SER A 179 -15.83 2.85 -1.97
CA SER A 179 -15.40 1.63 -2.67
C SER A 179 -16.39 0.48 -2.47
N ALA A 180 -17.00 0.38 -1.27
CA ALA A 180 -18.08 -0.57 -1.01
C ALA A 180 -19.34 -0.25 -1.82
N VAL A 181 -19.71 1.04 -1.98
CA VAL A 181 -20.81 1.47 -2.86
C VAL A 181 -20.55 1.02 -4.30
N VAL A 182 -19.33 1.22 -4.81
CA VAL A 182 -18.94 0.75 -6.15
C VAL A 182 -19.04 -0.77 -6.24
N GLY A 183 -18.52 -1.51 -5.25
CA GLY A 183 -18.62 -2.96 -5.19
C GLY A 183 -20.08 -3.45 -5.20
N ALA A 184 -20.96 -2.82 -4.42
CA ALA A 184 -22.38 -3.13 -4.39
C ALA A 184 -23.07 -2.88 -5.76
N LYS A 185 -22.72 -1.75 -6.40
CA LYS A 185 -23.20 -1.46 -7.75
C LYS A 185 -22.73 -2.48 -8.77
N MET A 186 -21.48 -2.89 -8.72
CA MET A 186 -20.92 -3.93 -9.61
C MET A 186 -21.62 -5.28 -9.44
N ARG A 187 -22.11 -5.59 -8.24
CA ARG A 187 -22.89 -6.80 -7.94
C ARG A 187 -24.36 -6.68 -8.26
N GLY A 188 -24.84 -5.51 -8.72
CA GLY A 188 -26.23 -5.28 -9.06
C GLY A 188 -27.15 -5.13 -7.85
N ALA A 189 -26.61 -4.72 -6.71
CA ALA A 189 -27.42 -4.42 -5.51
C ALA A 189 -28.43 -3.29 -5.78
N ASN A 190 -29.63 -3.43 -5.26
CA ASN A 190 -30.68 -2.42 -5.37
C ASN A 190 -31.75 -2.60 -4.26
N PRO A 191 -32.03 -1.62 -3.39
CA PRO A 191 -31.36 -0.31 -3.35
C PRO A 191 -29.97 -0.35 -2.70
N ILE A 192 -29.14 0.67 -2.99
CA ILE A 192 -27.90 0.95 -2.26
C ILE A 192 -28.13 2.23 -1.48
N ILE A 193 -27.98 2.15 -0.16
CA ILE A 193 -28.16 3.26 0.78
C ILE A 193 -26.81 3.62 1.38
N ALA A 194 -26.38 4.86 1.17
CA ALA A 194 -25.16 5.42 1.75
C ALA A 194 -25.53 6.36 2.90
N VAL A 195 -24.92 6.15 4.06
CA VAL A 195 -25.21 6.93 5.29
C VAL A 195 -23.90 7.52 5.79
N ASP A 196 -23.87 8.84 6.01
CA ASP A 196 -22.75 9.55 6.64
C ASP A 196 -23.26 10.71 7.50
N LEU A 197 -22.32 11.37 8.22
CA LEU A 197 -22.62 12.53 9.08
C LEU A 197 -22.75 13.81 8.27
#